data_453850a9152967f053f3e94657e971f9
#
_entry.id   453850a9152967f053f3e94657e971f9
#
_cell.length_a   1.000
_cell.length_b   1.000
_cell.length_c   1.000
_cell.angle_alpha   90.00
_cell.angle_beta   90.00
_cell.angle_gamma   90.00
#
_symmetry.space_group_name_H-M   'P 1'
#
loop_
_entity.id
_entity.type
_entity.pdbx_description
1 polymer ?
#
loop_
_entity_poly.entity_id
_entity_poly.type
_entity_poly.pdbx_seq_one_letter_code
_entity_poly.pdbx_strand_id
1 'polypeptide(L)'
;MSYIDAIHDRDSDRILVVERDSKGERTYNEFPANYVFYYSDPKGKYRSLYGNPVSRFSSRKRSEFEKEKRIHSNKKLFESDINAVFRCLSENYLKVDAPKLHTVFFDIEVDFDPEKGFSPTSDPFNPVTAISLYLDWLEQVITLVVPPRHMSDETARDIVNEFPNCLMFRSEIEMFETFFQLIDDADVLTG
;
A
#
# COMPACT_ATOMS: atom_id res chain seq x y z
N MET A 1 8.61 -7.57 -14.82
CA MET A 1 7.72 -6.74 -14.00
C MET A 1 7.46 -7.48 -12.71
N SER A 2 7.54 -6.81 -11.59
CA SER A 2 7.34 -7.38 -10.26
C SER A 2 6.19 -6.67 -9.58
N TYR A 3 5.34 -7.40 -8.86
CA TYR A 3 4.22 -6.76 -8.18
C TYR A 3 4.67 -6.03 -6.91
N ILE A 4 4.01 -4.92 -6.64
CA ILE A 4 4.17 -4.10 -5.42
C ILE A 4 3.00 -4.39 -4.48
N ASP A 5 1.78 -4.31 -5.01
CA ASP A 5 0.54 -4.49 -4.26
C ASP A 5 -0.52 -5.16 -5.13
N ALA A 6 -1.52 -5.75 -4.49
CA ALA A 6 -2.65 -6.36 -5.17
C ALA A 6 -3.93 -6.24 -4.36
N ILE A 7 -4.98 -5.75 -4.99
CA ILE A 7 -6.28 -5.50 -4.37
C ILE A 7 -7.36 -6.33 -5.07
N HIS A 8 -8.25 -6.93 -4.27
CA HIS A 8 -9.43 -7.63 -4.79
C HIS A 8 -10.62 -6.67 -4.88
N ASP A 9 -10.99 -6.29 -6.10
CA ASP A 9 -12.28 -5.69 -6.38
C ASP A 9 -13.38 -6.77 -6.32
N ARG A 10 -14.15 -6.76 -5.24
CA ARG A 10 -15.17 -7.76 -4.98
C ARG A 10 -16.43 -7.58 -5.79
N ASP A 11 -16.66 -6.41 -6.33
CA ASP A 11 -17.86 -6.09 -7.10
C ASP A 11 -17.73 -6.59 -8.53
N SER A 12 -16.54 -6.52 -9.09
CA SER A 12 -16.24 -7.02 -10.45
C SER A 12 -15.61 -8.42 -10.47
N ASP A 13 -15.30 -9.03 -9.31
CA ASP A 13 -14.52 -10.29 -9.19
C ASP A 13 -13.15 -10.20 -9.92
N ARG A 14 -12.46 -9.05 -9.79
CA ARG A 14 -11.15 -8.80 -10.41
C ARG A 14 -10.08 -8.54 -9.36
N ILE A 15 -8.85 -8.89 -9.71
CA ILE A 15 -7.66 -8.58 -8.92
C ILE A 15 -6.90 -7.49 -9.67
N LEU A 16 -6.78 -6.32 -9.05
CA LEU A 16 -5.96 -5.22 -9.53
C LEU A 16 -4.56 -5.41 -8.94
N VAL A 17 -3.55 -5.43 -9.78
CA VAL A 17 -2.14 -5.59 -9.38
C VAL A 17 -1.36 -4.37 -9.80
N VAL A 18 -0.64 -3.80 -8.85
CA VAL A 18 0.32 -2.71 -9.10
C VAL A 18 1.69 -3.34 -9.27
N GLU A 19 2.36 -3.01 -10.34
CA GLU A 19 3.69 -3.52 -10.68
C GLU A 19 4.68 -2.37 -10.84
N ARG A 20 5.99 -2.66 -10.69
CA ARG A 20 7.07 -1.82 -11.19
C ARG A 20 7.85 -2.54 -12.28
N ASP A 21 8.19 -1.80 -13.31
CA ASP A 21 9.05 -2.28 -14.37
C ASP A 21 10.55 -2.17 -13.96
N SER A 22 11.44 -2.59 -14.86
CA SER A 22 12.88 -2.52 -14.65
C SER A 22 13.45 -1.09 -14.63
N LYS A 23 12.66 -0.10 -15.02
CA LYS A 23 13.01 1.33 -14.96
C LYS A 23 12.46 2.01 -13.71
N GLY A 24 11.70 1.28 -12.89
CA GLY A 24 11.04 1.79 -11.70
C GLY A 24 9.69 2.45 -11.98
N GLU A 25 9.16 2.39 -13.20
CA GLU A 25 7.86 2.98 -13.51
C GLU A 25 6.72 2.08 -13.03
N ARG A 26 5.68 2.70 -12.46
CA ARG A 26 4.49 2.02 -11.94
C ARG A 26 3.50 1.70 -13.06
N THR A 27 3.06 0.47 -13.12
CA THR A 27 2.05 -0.02 -14.06
C THR A 27 0.94 -0.76 -13.34
N TYR A 28 -0.22 -0.89 -14.00
CA TYR A 28 -1.42 -1.48 -13.42
C TYR A 28 -1.92 -2.62 -14.30
N ASN A 29 -2.07 -3.79 -13.72
CA ASN A 29 -2.62 -4.96 -14.38
C ASN A 29 -3.89 -5.44 -13.70
N GLU A 30 -4.75 -6.09 -14.47
CA GLU A 30 -6.03 -6.58 -14.00
C GLU A 30 -6.21 -8.04 -14.38
N PHE A 31 -6.44 -8.89 -13.40
CA PHE A 31 -6.66 -10.32 -13.56
C PHE A 31 -8.07 -10.71 -13.10
N PRO A 32 -8.73 -11.67 -13.75
CA PRO A 32 -9.96 -12.22 -13.20
C PRO A 32 -9.66 -13.00 -11.94
N ALA A 33 -10.46 -12.82 -10.89
CA ALA A 33 -10.35 -13.63 -9.68
C ALA A 33 -10.54 -15.12 -10.00
N ASN A 34 -9.76 -15.98 -9.35
CA ASN A 34 -9.86 -17.43 -9.49
C ASN A 34 -10.12 -18.05 -8.11
N TYR A 35 -11.36 -18.47 -7.90
CA TYR A 35 -11.82 -19.12 -6.66
C TYR A 35 -11.75 -20.62 -6.80
N VAL A 36 -10.89 -21.26 -6.04
CA VAL A 36 -10.66 -22.71 -6.12
C VAL A 36 -10.72 -23.32 -4.73
N PHE A 37 -11.35 -24.48 -4.62
CA PHE A 37 -11.17 -25.38 -3.48
C PHE A 37 -11.17 -26.83 -3.96
N TYR A 38 -10.66 -27.69 -3.09
CA TYR A 38 -10.75 -29.13 -3.29
C TYR A 38 -11.59 -29.73 -2.18
N TYR A 39 -12.25 -30.86 -2.46
CA TYR A 39 -13.06 -31.58 -1.50
C TYR A 39 -12.80 -33.07 -1.58
N SER A 40 -12.93 -33.78 -0.44
CA SER A 40 -12.75 -35.24 -0.37
C SER A 40 -13.73 -35.93 -1.30
N ASP A 41 -13.20 -36.72 -2.24
CA ASP A 41 -13.98 -37.52 -3.19
C ASP A 41 -13.23 -38.81 -3.53
N PRO A 42 -13.75 -40.01 -3.19
CA PRO A 42 -13.09 -41.29 -3.49
C PRO A 42 -12.78 -41.49 -4.99
N LYS A 43 -13.54 -40.84 -5.87
CA LYS A 43 -13.35 -40.86 -7.33
C LYS A 43 -12.57 -39.64 -7.87
N GLY A 44 -12.05 -38.80 -6.96
CA GLY A 44 -11.34 -37.57 -7.30
C GLY A 44 -10.06 -37.82 -8.10
N LYS A 45 -9.83 -36.95 -9.10
CA LYS A 45 -8.67 -37.04 -10.01
C LYS A 45 -7.39 -36.45 -9.41
N TYR A 46 -7.52 -35.59 -8.38
CA TYR A 46 -6.42 -34.92 -7.72
C TYR A 46 -6.04 -35.63 -6.43
N ARG A 47 -4.89 -35.27 -5.87
CA ARG A 47 -4.41 -35.78 -4.58
C ARG A 47 -4.19 -34.64 -3.61
N SER A 48 -4.66 -34.79 -2.38
CA SER A 48 -4.32 -33.87 -1.29
C SER A 48 -2.83 -34.01 -0.90
N LEU A 49 -2.32 -33.11 -0.07
CA LEU A 49 -0.97 -33.23 0.52
C LEU A 49 -0.75 -34.54 1.28
N TYR A 50 -1.83 -35.21 1.72
CA TYR A 50 -1.81 -36.48 2.44
C TYR A 50 -2.03 -37.68 1.52
N GLY A 51 -2.03 -37.50 0.19
CA GLY A 51 -2.23 -38.54 -0.80
C GLY A 51 -3.69 -39.00 -1.02
N ASN A 52 -4.68 -38.45 -0.27
CA ASN A 52 -6.08 -38.82 -0.41
C ASN A 52 -6.69 -38.26 -1.71
N PRO A 53 -7.59 -38.98 -2.37
CA PRO A 53 -8.27 -38.53 -3.57
C PRO A 53 -9.21 -37.36 -3.28
N VAL A 54 -9.14 -36.33 -4.14
CA VAL A 54 -9.97 -35.14 -4.04
C VAL A 54 -10.44 -34.69 -5.43
N SER A 55 -11.60 -34.03 -5.47
CA SER A 55 -12.11 -33.34 -6.64
C SER A 55 -11.91 -31.83 -6.48
N ARG A 56 -11.76 -31.13 -7.62
CA ARG A 56 -11.54 -29.69 -7.68
C ARG A 56 -12.78 -28.97 -8.15
N PHE A 57 -13.16 -27.89 -7.46
CA PHE A 57 -14.07 -26.87 -7.95
C PHE A 57 -13.28 -25.60 -8.29
N SER A 58 -13.72 -24.88 -9.31
CA SER A 58 -13.12 -23.59 -9.67
C SER A 58 -14.18 -22.72 -10.37
N SER A 59 -14.25 -21.44 -9.97
CA SER A 59 -15.10 -20.42 -10.60
C SER A 59 -14.40 -19.07 -10.59
N ARG A 60 -14.82 -18.20 -11.52
CA ARG A 60 -14.42 -16.80 -11.55
C ARG A 60 -15.40 -15.88 -10.83
N LYS A 61 -16.49 -16.44 -10.27
CA LYS A 61 -17.51 -15.73 -9.52
C LYS A 61 -17.52 -16.18 -8.07
N ARG A 62 -17.38 -15.22 -7.16
CA ARG A 62 -17.41 -15.46 -5.73
C ARG A 62 -18.75 -16.10 -5.30
N SER A 63 -19.86 -15.65 -5.88
CA SER A 63 -21.19 -16.18 -5.55
C SER A 63 -21.34 -17.67 -5.84
N GLU A 64 -20.77 -18.15 -6.96
CA GLU A 64 -20.76 -19.56 -7.33
C GLU A 64 -19.84 -20.38 -6.38
N PHE A 65 -18.68 -19.83 -6.05
CA PHE A 65 -17.76 -20.44 -5.10
C PHE A 65 -18.39 -20.65 -3.73
N GLU A 66 -19.03 -19.63 -3.17
CA GLU A 66 -19.69 -19.71 -1.86
C GLU A 66 -20.89 -20.70 -1.88
N LYS A 67 -21.62 -20.74 -3.00
CA LYS A 67 -22.70 -21.72 -3.18
C LYS A 67 -22.17 -23.16 -3.17
N GLU A 68 -21.15 -23.45 -3.97
CA GLU A 68 -20.56 -24.79 -4.07
C GLU A 68 -19.87 -25.21 -2.76
N LYS A 69 -19.25 -24.28 -2.06
CA LYS A 69 -18.67 -24.52 -0.75
C LYS A 69 -19.72 -24.97 0.29
N ARG A 70 -20.94 -24.40 0.24
CA ARG A 70 -22.07 -24.83 1.06
C ARG A 70 -22.58 -26.22 0.68
N ILE A 71 -22.67 -26.54 -0.62
CA ILE A 71 -23.08 -27.86 -1.11
C ILE A 71 -22.14 -28.95 -0.59
N HIS A 72 -20.84 -28.64 -0.49
CA HIS A 72 -19.81 -29.56 -0.03
C HIS A 72 -19.42 -29.41 1.43
N SER A 73 -20.22 -28.70 2.25
CA SER A 73 -19.92 -28.43 3.68
C SER A 73 -19.79 -29.67 4.57
N ASN A 74 -20.38 -30.78 4.17
CA ASN A 74 -20.28 -32.08 4.86
C ASN A 74 -19.01 -32.87 4.50
N LYS A 75 -18.20 -32.40 3.57
CA LYS A 75 -16.94 -33.00 3.14
C LYS A 75 -15.75 -32.25 3.73
N LYS A 76 -14.59 -32.90 3.77
CA LYS A 76 -13.36 -32.24 4.11
C LYS A 76 -12.95 -31.34 2.92
N LEU A 77 -12.87 -30.04 3.15
CA LEU A 77 -12.42 -29.04 2.17
C LEU A 77 -10.93 -28.74 2.35
N PHE A 78 -10.26 -28.40 1.26
CA PHE A 78 -8.86 -28.00 1.22
C PHE A 78 -8.73 -26.74 0.36
N GLU A 79 -7.88 -25.81 0.76
CA GLU A 79 -7.62 -24.53 0.09
C GLU A 79 -8.87 -23.63 -0.08
N SER A 80 -9.93 -23.91 0.67
CA SER A 80 -11.19 -23.17 0.59
C SER A 80 -11.15 -21.81 1.29
N ASP A 81 -10.07 -21.52 1.96
CA ASP A 81 -9.74 -20.29 2.71
C ASP A 81 -8.65 -19.45 2.06
N ILE A 82 -8.04 -19.94 0.97
CA ILE A 82 -7.03 -19.16 0.24
C ILE A 82 -7.70 -17.98 -0.43
N ASN A 83 -7.17 -16.78 -0.11
CA ASN A 83 -7.60 -15.52 -0.72
C ASN A 83 -7.33 -15.51 -2.22
N ALA A 84 -8.27 -14.97 -3.02
CA ALA A 84 -8.13 -14.85 -4.47
C ALA A 84 -6.90 -14.02 -4.90
N VAL A 85 -6.50 -13.03 -4.11
CA VAL A 85 -5.26 -12.26 -4.33
C VAL A 85 -4.05 -13.18 -4.28
N PHE A 86 -3.87 -13.95 -3.21
CA PHE A 86 -2.72 -14.86 -3.07
C PHE A 86 -2.69 -15.92 -4.17
N ARG A 87 -3.86 -16.38 -4.61
CA ARG A 87 -3.94 -17.31 -5.74
C ARG A 87 -3.50 -16.64 -7.04
N CYS A 88 -3.98 -15.43 -7.32
CA CYS A 88 -3.55 -14.65 -8.48
C CYS A 88 -2.03 -14.42 -8.48
N LEU A 89 -1.48 -13.98 -7.34
CA LEU A 89 -0.04 -13.75 -7.20
C LEU A 89 0.77 -15.03 -7.37
N SER A 90 0.32 -16.15 -6.79
CA SER A 90 0.96 -17.45 -6.95
C SER A 90 0.94 -17.96 -8.40
N GLU A 91 -0.16 -17.73 -9.12
CA GLU A 91 -0.31 -18.17 -10.53
C GLU A 91 0.53 -17.34 -11.50
N ASN A 92 0.73 -16.03 -11.22
CA ASN A 92 1.35 -15.11 -12.17
C ASN A 92 2.76 -14.63 -11.76
N TYR A 93 3.09 -14.62 -10.46
CA TYR A 93 4.32 -13.97 -9.94
C TYR A 93 5.21 -14.90 -9.09
N LEU A 94 4.91 -16.20 -8.98
CA LEU A 94 5.64 -17.12 -8.08
C LEU A 94 7.16 -17.16 -8.32
N LYS A 95 7.60 -16.88 -9.55
CA LYS A 95 9.02 -16.96 -9.97
C LYS A 95 9.60 -15.59 -10.32
N VAL A 96 8.92 -14.53 -9.94
CA VAL A 96 9.33 -13.17 -10.21
C VAL A 96 10.03 -12.63 -8.97
N ASP A 97 11.20 -12.01 -9.14
CA ASP A 97 11.92 -11.36 -8.05
C ASP A 97 11.12 -10.15 -7.52
N ALA A 98 11.31 -9.84 -6.24
CA ALA A 98 10.71 -8.65 -5.64
C ALA A 98 11.25 -7.37 -6.32
N PRO A 99 10.41 -6.34 -6.53
CA PRO A 99 10.88 -5.07 -7.06
C PRO A 99 11.70 -4.33 -6.00
N LYS A 100 12.51 -3.37 -6.44
CA LYS A 100 12.99 -2.33 -5.52
C LYS A 100 11.79 -1.42 -5.22
N LEU A 101 11.35 -1.41 -3.97
CA LEU A 101 10.27 -0.53 -3.52
C LEU A 101 10.78 0.91 -3.38
N HIS A 102 9.93 1.88 -3.69
CA HIS A 102 10.16 3.28 -3.37
C HIS A 102 9.68 3.55 -1.94
N THR A 103 10.60 3.72 -1.02
CA THR A 103 10.29 3.95 0.39
C THR A 103 10.51 5.40 0.76
N VAL A 104 9.54 6.01 1.43
CA VAL A 104 9.67 7.33 2.05
C VAL A 104 9.75 7.16 3.56
N PHE A 105 10.81 7.69 4.13
CA PHE A 105 10.92 7.92 5.57
C PHE A 105 10.56 9.37 5.84
N PHE A 106 9.65 9.63 6.77
CA PHE A 106 9.26 10.99 7.08
C PHE A 106 9.08 11.21 8.57
N ASP A 107 9.29 12.45 8.98
CA ASP A 107 9.05 12.93 10.34
C ASP A 107 8.30 14.25 10.30
N ILE A 108 7.39 14.48 11.24
CA ILE A 108 6.49 15.63 11.29
C ILE A 108 6.69 16.40 12.57
N GLU A 109 6.92 17.70 12.44
CA GLU A 109 6.99 18.62 13.58
C GLU A 109 5.71 19.48 13.64
N VAL A 110 5.14 19.60 14.81
CA VAL A 110 3.95 20.42 15.08
C VAL A 110 4.30 21.58 15.99
N ASP A 111 3.55 22.67 15.87
CA ASP A 111 3.69 23.82 16.77
C ASP A 111 3.31 23.45 18.19
N PHE A 112 3.76 24.26 19.15
CA PHE A 112 3.49 24.12 20.57
C PHE A 112 2.69 25.34 21.06
N ASP A 113 1.54 25.08 21.67
CA ASP A 113 0.75 26.12 22.31
C ASP A 113 1.18 26.26 23.80
N PRO A 114 1.64 27.43 24.25
CA PRO A 114 2.13 27.62 25.63
C PRO A 114 1.04 27.39 26.71
N GLU A 115 -0.22 27.55 26.36
CA GLU A 115 -1.34 27.38 27.31
C GLU A 115 -1.94 25.98 27.27
N LYS A 116 -2.03 25.37 26.06
CA LYS A 116 -2.69 24.09 25.84
C LYS A 116 -1.72 22.92 25.70
N GLY A 117 -0.43 23.19 25.38
CA GLY A 117 0.56 22.17 25.10
C GLY A 117 0.50 21.61 23.66
N PHE A 118 0.92 20.36 23.48
CA PHE A 118 0.83 19.66 22.19
C PHE A 118 -0.58 19.18 21.92
N SER A 119 -0.99 19.23 20.66
CA SER A 119 -2.27 18.73 20.20
C SER A 119 -2.38 17.21 20.36
N PRO A 120 -3.45 16.68 20.95
CA PRO A 120 -3.75 15.27 20.86
C PRO A 120 -4.24 14.91 19.43
N THR A 121 -4.05 13.66 19.02
CA THR A 121 -4.50 13.18 17.70
C THR A 121 -6.01 13.30 17.49
N SER A 122 -6.78 13.31 18.57
CA SER A 122 -8.25 13.45 18.53
C SER A 122 -8.75 14.90 18.35
N ASP A 123 -7.87 15.89 18.62
CA ASP A 123 -8.17 17.33 18.48
C ASP A 123 -6.89 18.08 18.05
N PRO A 124 -6.53 18.03 16.76
CA PRO A 124 -5.30 18.58 16.22
C PRO A 124 -5.41 20.11 16.02
N PHE A 125 -5.25 20.87 17.12
CA PHE A 125 -5.36 22.35 17.09
C PHE A 125 -4.05 23.05 16.74
N ASN A 126 -2.88 22.41 16.89
CA ASN A 126 -1.61 22.97 16.47
C ASN A 126 -1.31 22.65 15.00
N PRO A 127 -0.82 23.61 14.20
CA PRO A 127 -0.45 23.36 12.82
C PRO A 127 0.83 22.52 12.72
N VAL A 128 0.98 21.81 11.63
CA VAL A 128 2.25 21.20 11.24
C VAL A 128 3.18 22.29 10.74
N THR A 129 4.36 22.36 11.32
CA THR A 129 5.36 23.41 11.01
C THR A 129 6.50 22.92 10.14
N ALA A 130 6.81 21.61 10.21
CA ALA A 130 7.81 21.02 9.31
C ALA A 130 7.48 19.57 9.01
N ILE A 131 7.91 19.12 7.82
CA ILE A 131 7.92 17.71 7.42
C ILE A 131 9.28 17.43 6.79
N SER A 132 10.03 16.52 7.35
CA SER A 132 11.28 16.03 6.77
C SER A 132 11.06 14.70 6.09
N LEU A 133 11.57 14.53 4.87
CA LEU A 133 11.39 13.36 4.02
C LEU A 133 12.75 12.84 3.57
N TYR A 134 12.93 11.52 3.59
CA TYR A 134 13.97 10.85 2.84
C TYR A 134 13.34 9.96 1.77
N LEU A 135 13.59 10.27 0.50
CA LEU A 135 13.13 9.52 -0.67
C LEU A 135 14.23 8.54 -1.07
N ASP A 136 14.08 7.25 -0.73
CA ASP A 136 15.16 6.27 -0.87
C ASP A 136 15.58 6.01 -2.33
N TRP A 137 14.63 6.08 -3.27
CA TRP A 137 14.91 5.85 -4.70
C TRP A 137 15.68 7.01 -5.36
N LEU A 138 15.62 8.22 -4.76
CA LEU A 138 16.36 9.40 -5.20
C LEU A 138 17.60 9.68 -4.35
N GLU A 139 17.72 8.98 -3.20
CA GLU A 139 18.76 9.23 -2.18
C GLU A 139 18.76 10.69 -1.70
N GLN A 140 17.58 11.30 -1.59
CA GLN A 140 17.43 12.72 -1.27
C GLN A 140 16.67 12.94 0.04
N VAL A 141 17.18 13.86 0.85
CA VAL A 141 16.47 14.44 2.00
C VAL A 141 15.87 15.77 1.55
N ILE A 142 14.59 15.97 1.83
CA ILE A 142 13.86 17.23 1.59
C ILE A 142 13.16 17.60 2.88
N THR A 143 13.26 18.87 3.27
CA THR A 143 12.54 19.41 4.42
C THR A 143 11.58 20.50 3.96
N LEU A 144 10.31 20.34 4.31
CA LEU A 144 9.25 21.30 4.03
C LEU A 144 8.97 22.08 5.31
N VAL A 145 8.91 23.41 5.26
CA VAL A 145 8.69 24.21 6.48
C VAL A 145 7.67 25.33 6.26
N VAL A 146 6.88 25.57 7.30
CA VAL A 146 6.05 26.78 7.43
C VAL A 146 6.61 27.59 8.61
N PRO A 147 7.11 28.81 8.37
CA PRO A 147 7.70 29.61 9.43
C PRO A 147 6.70 29.93 10.56
N PRO A 148 7.15 30.00 11.80
CA PRO A 148 6.30 30.42 12.91
C PRO A 148 5.75 31.84 12.68
N ARG A 149 4.52 32.08 13.14
CA ARG A 149 3.81 33.37 12.91
C ARG A 149 4.52 34.62 13.45
N HIS A 150 5.40 34.45 14.43
CA HIS A 150 6.16 35.57 15.02
C HIS A 150 7.47 35.86 14.28
N MET A 151 7.87 35.04 13.30
CA MET A 151 9.07 35.24 12.48
C MET A 151 8.74 36.02 11.23
N SER A 152 9.58 37.02 10.87
CA SER A 152 9.42 37.73 9.61
C SER A 152 9.77 36.83 8.42
N ASP A 153 9.12 37.03 7.27
CA ASP A 153 9.41 36.30 6.04
C ASP A 153 10.87 36.44 5.59
N GLU A 154 11.50 37.62 5.85
CA GLU A 154 12.87 37.88 5.52
C GLU A 154 13.82 37.01 6.35
N THR A 155 13.64 37.02 7.67
CA THR A 155 14.41 36.16 8.58
C THR A 155 14.24 34.68 8.27
N ALA A 156 13.01 34.26 7.98
CA ALA A 156 12.72 32.86 7.65
C ALA A 156 13.44 32.43 6.35
N ARG A 157 13.43 33.28 5.33
CA ARG A 157 14.14 33.03 4.06
C ARG A 157 15.65 32.97 4.23
N ASP A 158 16.21 33.87 5.04
CA ASP A 158 17.66 33.87 5.31
C ASP A 158 18.08 32.54 5.95
N ILE A 159 17.32 32.05 6.93
CA ILE A 159 17.58 30.76 7.59
C ILE A 159 17.44 29.62 6.58
N VAL A 160 16.33 29.55 5.84
CA VAL A 160 16.07 28.45 4.89
C VAL A 160 17.11 28.40 3.78
N ASN A 161 17.62 29.54 3.32
CA ASN A 161 18.67 29.62 2.29
C ASN A 161 20.02 29.00 2.71
N GLU A 162 20.25 28.80 4.00
CA GLU A 162 21.42 28.07 4.50
C GLU A 162 21.31 26.55 4.28
N PHE A 163 20.08 26.03 4.00
CA PHE A 163 19.81 24.62 3.85
C PHE A 163 19.30 24.30 2.43
N PRO A 164 20.12 23.75 1.53
CA PRO A 164 19.81 23.62 0.09
C PRO A 164 18.58 22.73 -0.21
N ASN A 165 18.21 21.84 0.74
CA ASN A 165 17.10 20.91 0.57
C ASN A 165 15.86 21.32 1.41
N CYS A 166 15.81 22.55 1.88
CA CYS A 166 14.70 23.09 2.66
C CYS A 166 13.80 23.97 1.77
N LEU A 167 12.51 23.70 1.76
CA LEU A 167 11.51 24.44 1.01
C LEU A 167 10.56 25.17 1.97
N MET A 168 10.43 26.48 1.81
CA MET A 168 9.57 27.30 2.66
C MET A 168 8.22 27.56 1.99
N PHE A 169 7.16 27.39 2.75
CA PHE A 169 5.76 27.61 2.35
C PHE A 169 5.12 28.73 3.17
N ARG A 170 4.09 29.35 2.63
CA ARG A 170 3.32 30.39 3.33
C ARG A 170 2.24 29.82 4.22
N SER A 171 1.81 28.62 3.93
CA SER A 171 0.74 27.94 4.67
C SER A 171 0.98 26.44 4.76
N GLU A 172 0.39 25.83 5.78
CA GLU A 172 0.33 24.38 5.95
C GLU A 172 -0.31 23.67 4.74
N ILE A 173 -1.30 24.29 4.11
CA ILE A 173 -1.99 23.73 2.94
C ILE A 173 -1.01 23.60 1.75
N GLU A 174 -0.28 24.67 1.41
CA GLU A 174 0.72 24.62 0.34
C GLU A 174 1.82 23.58 0.62
N MET A 175 2.24 23.47 1.87
CA MET A 175 3.21 22.47 2.31
C MET A 175 2.68 21.05 2.10
N PHE A 176 1.44 20.76 2.50
CA PHE A 176 0.82 19.44 2.31
C PHE A 176 0.61 19.09 0.83
N GLU A 177 0.21 20.07 -0.01
CA GLU A 177 0.10 19.83 -1.45
C GLU A 177 1.44 19.36 -2.04
N THR A 178 2.54 20.00 -1.64
CA THR A 178 3.89 19.60 -2.07
C THR A 178 4.29 18.25 -1.46
N PHE A 179 3.98 18.00 -0.18
CA PHE A 179 4.22 16.70 0.47
C PHE A 179 3.55 15.57 -0.30
N PHE A 180 2.27 15.70 -0.63
CA PHE A 180 1.53 14.67 -1.38
C PHE A 180 2.08 14.45 -2.79
N GLN A 181 2.57 15.51 -3.46
CA GLN A 181 3.24 15.36 -4.75
C GLN A 181 4.56 14.58 -4.65
N LEU A 182 5.34 14.85 -3.60
CA LEU A 182 6.63 14.18 -3.38
C LEU A 182 6.48 12.69 -3.08
N ILE A 183 5.41 12.30 -2.38
CA ILE A 183 5.16 10.91 -2.01
C ILE A 183 4.29 10.14 -3.02
N ASP A 184 3.83 10.76 -4.10
CA ASP A 184 2.91 10.15 -5.09
C ASP A 184 3.47 8.86 -5.68
N ASP A 185 4.79 8.79 -5.90
CA ASP A 185 5.45 7.58 -6.39
C ASP A 185 6.01 6.65 -5.28
N ALA A 186 5.64 6.87 -4.03
CA ALA A 186 6.03 5.99 -2.94
C ALA A 186 5.21 4.69 -2.92
N ASP A 187 5.88 3.58 -2.64
CA ASP A 187 5.25 2.27 -2.39
C ASP A 187 5.06 2.02 -0.88
N VAL A 188 5.96 2.58 -0.07
CA VAL A 188 5.97 2.44 1.38
C VAL A 188 6.19 3.81 2.03
N LEU A 189 5.34 4.14 3.00
CA LEU A 189 5.52 5.29 3.88
C LEU A 189 5.84 4.78 5.29
N THR A 190 6.87 5.34 5.92
CA THR A 190 7.27 5.01 7.28
C THR A 190 7.80 6.25 8.00
N GLY A 191 7.45 6.41 9.28
CA GLY A 191 7.86 7.51 10.14
C GLY A 191 7.74 7.17 11.59
#